data_5f675e928544dc4a5eecf06ed238ae36
#
_entry.id   5f675e928544dc4a5eecf06ed238ae36
#
_cell.length_a   1.000
_cell.length_b   1.000
_cell.length_c   1.000
_cell.angle_alpha   90.00
_cell.angle_beta   90.00
_cell.angle_gamma   90.00
#
_symmetry.space_group_name_H-M   'P 1'
#
loop_
_entity.id
_entity.type
_entity.pdbx_description
1 polymer ?
#
loop_
_entity_poly.entity_id
_entity_poly.type
_entity_poly.pdbx_seq_one_letter_code
_entity_poly.pdbx_strand_id
1 'polypeptide(L)'
;MPCEKFTKKFDDYKSIRRQKKLFGTFGFRGVVNEGFDADKVKRVGASLALYLGEGKTIAIGKDPRISSDMLEEALIEGIIDRGCDALALGIITPNALSLEVGRQADAGVMITASHNPPEYNGIKCLSKSGRGFSPEEDLALENIYFGDLKMTAKKGKKLADSKASDRYRAHIIQYVKNLFPTTPLKIVVDGGGGSASTVTPETLERLGYKAVRFNCQYDGMFRERNPEPTDANLEKLKKLVNAEKADMGVAHDGDGDRTAFIDDKGKFIQGDVSAAIIADHVLRQSKDKKKYIAVTIAFSNIIKDVAEALGAQVIYTPVGEPYLAQAKLLCQAQVGLEEHGSVLLEWSREGPMLAGVMAGILSNEGKTLSELVASYPKYHQIKDAKALPEGMKPQRILDRLKKNIPEDYAGFTDMDGVRVDYPDGWFLVRASGTEPKVRIFSEGKTENRARELNRMAMEGLERAMME
;
A
#
# COMPACT_ATOMS: atom_id res chain seq x y z
N MET A 1 8.58 20.15 15.22
CA MET A 1 7.95 19.14 14.33
C MET A 1 8.60 17.79 14.60
N PRO A 2 7.87 16.67 14.58
CA PRO A 2 8.41 15.40 15.03
C PRO A 2 9.58 14.85 14.20
N CYS A 3 9.81 15.35 12.99
CA CYS A 3 10.93 14.90 12.16
C CYS A 3 11.35 15.95 11.10
N GLU A 4 12.25 16.84 11.47
CA GLU A 4 12.78 17.86 10.56
C GLU A 4 13.50 17.28 9.32
N LYS A 5 14.15 16.12 9.48
CA LYS A 5 14.85 15.44 8.38
C LYS A 5 13.89 15.03 7.26
N PHE A 6 12.72 14.52 7.61
CA PHE A 6 11.70 14.15 6.63
C PHE A 6 11.08 15.39 5.99
N THR A 7 10.78 16.45 6.77
CA THR A 7 10.17 17.67 6.25
C THR A 7 11.06 18.37 5.23
N LYS A 8 12.37 18.47 5.50
CA LYS A 8 13.33 19.06 4.53
C LYS A 8 13.38 18.26 3.23
N LYS A 9 13.40 16.91 3.33
CA LYS A 9 13.47 16.04 2.15
C LYS A 9 12.18 16.03 1.32
N PHE A 10 11.07 16.42 1.92
CA PHE A 10 9.77 16.42 1.26
C PHE A 10 9.64 17.51 0.18
N ASP A 11 10.21 18.69 0.36
CA ASP A 11 10.21 19.73 -0.67
C ASP A 11 11.00 19.31 -1.91
N ASP A 12 12.10 18.55 -1.71
CA ASP A 12 12.84 17.91 -2.80
C ASP A 12 11.95 16.89 -3.54
N TYR A 13 11.17 16.09 -2.82
CA TYR A 13 10.26 15.11 -3.41
C TYR A 13 9.16 15.71 -4.29
N LYS A 14 8.61 16.87 -3.90
CA LYS A 14 7.65 17.62 -4.74
C LYS A 14 8.27 18.01 -6.09
N SER A 15 9.51 18.50 -6.07
CA SER A 15 10.25 18.87 -7.27
C SER A 15 10.53 17.66 -8.15
N ILE A 16 11.04 16.57 -7.56
CA ILE A 16 11.39 15.33 -8.25
C ILE A 16 10.15 14.68 -8.88
N ARG A 17 9.03 14.63 -8.16
CA ARG A 17 7.77 14.07 -8.68
C ARG A 17 7.30 14.75 -9.98
N ARG A 18 7.55 16.05 -10.13
CA ARG A 18 7.23 16.80 -11.36
C ARG A 18 8.14 16.47 -12.54
N GLN A 19 9.32 15.93 -12.29
CA GLN A 19 10.30 15.56 -13.32
C GLN A 19 10.11 14.14 -13.84
N LYS A 20 9.50 13.24 -13.02
CA LYS A 20 9.25 11.84 -13.42
C LYS A 20 8.25 11.76 -14.58
N LYS A 21 8.54 10.90 -15.56
CA LYS A 21 7.74 10.69 -16.76
C LYS A 21 7.20 9.27 -16.89
N LEU A 22 7.86 8.29 -16.27
CA LEU A 22 7.55 6.87 -16.37
C LEU A 22 6.94 6.34 -15.08
N PHE A 23 7.62 6.54 -13.94
CA PHE A 23 7.17 6.03 -12.64
C PHE A 23 6.14 6.98 -12.00
N GLY A 24 4.99 6.40 -11.62
CA GLY A 24 3.94 7.09 -10.86
C GLY A 24 4.31 7.27 -9.38
N THR A 25 3.31 7.19 -8.50
CA THR A 25 3.51 7.25 -7.04
C THR A 25 4.29 6.03 -6.52
N PHE A 26 3.98 4.84 -7.06
CA PHE A 26 4.70 3.60 -6.77
C PHE A 26 4.63 2.69 -7.99
N GLY A 27 5.72 2.64 -8.74
CA GLY A 27 5.86 1.82 -9.94
C GLY A 27 5.34 2.45 -11.22
N PHE A 28 5.53 1.72 -12.32
CA PHE A 28 5.06 2.02 -13.67
C PHE A 28 4.00 1.00 -14.06
N ARG A 29 2.83 1.43 -14.50
CA ARG A 29 1.69 0.57 -14.84
C ARG A 29 1.05 1.02 -16.15
N GLY A 30 0.41 0.07 -16.85
CA GLY A 30 -0.36 0.36 -18.04
C GLY A 30 -1.17 -0.82 -18.53
N VAL A 31 -2.03 -0.60 -19.51
CA VAL A 31 -2.71 -1.67 -20.23
C VAL A 31 -1.70 -2.38 -21.12
N VAL A 32 -1.64 -3.70 -21.00
CA VAL A 32 -0.66 -4.53 -21.71
C VAL A 32 -0.95 -4.47 -23.22
N ASN A 33 0.11 -4.24 -24.00
CA ASN A 33 0.09 -3.99 -25.44
C ASN A 33 -0.56 -2.66 -25.88
N GLU A 34 -0.96 -1.80 -24.92
CA GLU A 34 -1.45 -0.45 -25.18
C GLU A 34 -0.56 0.60 -24.47
N GLY A 35 0.74 0.57 -24.76
CA GLY A 35 1.71 1.47 -24.14
C GLY A 35 2.47 0.91 -22.94
N PHE A 36 2.14 -0.29 -22.46
CA PHE A 36 2.91 -1.10 -21.53
C PHE A 36 3.16 -2.48 -22.16
N ASP A 37 4.41 -2.79 -22.52
CA ASP A 37 4.78 -3.95 -23.32
C ASP A 37 6.08 -4.60 -22.83
N ALA A 38 6.41 -5.77 -23.41
CA ALA A 38 7.62 -6.53 -23.08
C ALA A 38 8.91 -5.75 -23.34
N ASP A 39 8.97 -4.93 -24.39
CA ASP A 39 10.19 -4.16 -24.74
C ASP A 39 10.46 -3.09 -23.69
N LYS A 40 9.43 -2.40 -23.21
CA LYS A 40 9.57 -1.43 -22.11
C LYS A 40 10.00 -2.10 -20.82
N VAL A 41 9.45 -3.28 -20.50
CA VAL A 41 9.82 -4.05 -19.30
C VAL A 41 11.25 -4.57 -19.41
N LYS A 42 11.68 -5.08 -20.57
CA LYS A 42 13.08 -5.43 -20.84
C LYS A 42 14.00 -4.23 -20.65
N ARG A 43 13.59 -3.06 -21.13
CA ARG A 43 14.35 -1.82 -20.98
C ARG A 43 14.43 -1.38 -19.50
N VAL A 44 13.37 -1.55 -18.70
CA VAL A 44 13.41 -1.32 -17.24
C VAL A 44 14.43 -2.26 -16.58
N GLY A 45 14.42 -3.57 -16.92
CA GLY A 45 15.38 -4.54 -16.41
C GLY A 45 16.84 -4.15 -16.73
N ALA A 46 17.09 -3.78 -17.97
CA ALA A 46 18.40 -3.30 -18.42
C ALA A 46 18.83 -2.02 -17.69
N SER A 47 17.91 -1.10 -17.47
CA SER A 47 18.18 0.15 -16.74
C SER A 47 18.49 -0.08 -15.28
N LEU A 48 17.76 -0.99 -14.62
CA LEU A 48 17.98 -1.33 -13.22
C LEU A 48 19.33 -2.04 -13.03
N ALA A 49 19.70 -2.94 -13.95
CA ALA A 49 21.01 -3.59 -13.93
C ALA A 49 22.15 -2.57 -14.08
N LEU A 50 22.02 -1.60 -15.00
CA LEU A 50 23.01 -0.52 -15.13
C LEU A 50 23.04 0.41 -13.91
N TYR A 51 21.89 0.68 -13.28
CA TYR A 51 21.81 1.46 -12.04
C TYR A 51 22.58 0.82 -10.89
N LEU A 52 22.50 -0.51 -10.77
CA LEU A 52 23.16 -1.28 -9.71
C LEU A 52 24.64 -1.58 -10.00
N GLY A 53 25.02 -1.70 -11.27
CA GLY A 53 26.33 -2.18 -11.73
C GLY A 53 26.42 -3.70 -11.88
N GLU A 54 27.43 -4.17 -12.61
CA GLU A 54 27.65 -5.60 -12.93
C GLU A 54 27.84 -6.47 -11.68
N GLY A 55 27.49 -7.75 -11.79
CA GLY A 55 27.69 -8.76 -10.75
C GLY A 55 26.69 -8.68 -9.59
N LYS A 56 25.64 -7.89 -9.72
CA LYS A 56 24.57 -7.77 -8.74
C LYS A 56 23.44 -8.77 -9.00
N THR A 57 22.67 -9.08 -7.97
CA THR A 57 21.51 -9.96 -8.05
C THR A 57 20.22 -9.15 -7.92
N ILE A 58 19.28 -9.35 -8.84
CA ILE A 58 17.96 -8.73 -8.82
C ILE A 58 16.90 -9.83 -8.62
N ALA A 59 16.18 -9.79 -7.50
CA ALA A 59 15.08 -10.70 -7.23
C ALA A 59 13.82 -10.26 -7.97
N ILE A 60 13.07 -11.21 -8.53
CA ILE A 60 11.87 -10.96 -9.34
C ILE A 60 10.71 -11.76 -8.77
N GLY A 61 9.64 -11.06 -8.36
CA GLY A 61 8.35 -11.64 -8.01
C GLY A 61 7.29 -11.19 -9.00
N LYS A 62 6.19 -11.95 -9.08
CA LYS A 62 5.04 -11.59 -9.92
C LYS A 62 3.72 -11.96 -9.28
N ASP A 63 2.65 -11.27 -9.69
CA ASP A 63 1.28 -11.68 -9.43
C ASP A 63 0.78 -12.67 -10.51
N PRO A 64 -0.36 -13.34 -10.32
CA PRO A 64 -0.81 -14.39 -11.24
C PRO A 64 -1.42 -13.89 -12.55
N ARG A 65 -1.35 -12.60 -12.91
CA ARG A 65 -1.88 -12.07 -14.19
C ARG A 65 -1.36 -12.85 -15.37
N ILE A 66 -2.19 -13.05 -16.38
CA ILE A 66 -1.85 -13.81 -17.60
C ILE A 66 -0.60 -13.24 -18.30
N SER A 67 -0.43 -11.93 -18.28
CA SER A 67 0.72 -11.26 -18.90
C SER A 67 2.02 -11.34 -18.09
N SER A 68 1.97 -11.80 -16.82
CA SER A 68 3.13 -11.72 -15.92
C SER A 68 4.29 -12.61 -16.36
N ASP A 69 4.02 -13.79 -16.95
CA ASP A 69 5.07 -14.70 -17.43
C ASP A 69 5.88 -14.08 -18.59
N MET A 70 5.20 -13.53 -19.57
CA MET A 70 5.83 -12.85 -20.73
C MET A 70 6.68 -11.65 -20.26
N LEU A 71 6.17 -10.88 -19.30
CA LEU A 71 6.87 -9.71 -18.77
C LEU A 71 8.07 -10.10 -17.91
N GLU A 72 7.98 -11.21 -17.16
CA GLU A 72 9.10 -11.76 -16.38
C GLU A 72 10.27 -12.16 -17.30
N GLU A 73 10.00 -12.88 -18.38
CA GLU A 73 11.04 -13.28 -19.33
C GLU A 73 11.71 -12.05 -19.96
N ALA A 74 10.95 -11.06 -20.38
CA ALA A 74 11.49 -9.82 -20.91
C ALA A 74 12.36 -9.05 -19.90
N LEU A 75 11.90 -8.97 -18.64
CA LEU A 75 12.64 -8.35 -17.55
C LEU A 75 13.97 -9.07 -17.29
N ILE A 76 13.93 -10.40 -17.20
CA ILE A 76 15.12 -11.26 -17.01
C ILE A 76 16.12 -11.03 -18.12
N GLU A 77 15.68 -11.04 -19.38
CA GLU A 77 16.56 -10.80 -20.52
C GLU A 77 17.26 -9.43 -20.42
N GLY A 78 16.52 -8.37 -20.08
CA GLY A 78 17.09 -7.04 -19.86
C GLY A 78 18.16 -7.00 -18.75
N ILE A 79 17.92 -7.70 -17.66
CA ILE A 79 18.82 -7.78 -16.50
C ILE A 79 20.10 -8.53 -16.85
N ILE A 80 19.99 -9.74 -17.40
CA ILE A 80 21.16 -10.59 -17.69
C ILE A 80 22.05 -10.01 -18.79
N ASP A 81 21.46 -9.35 -19.77
CA ASP A 81 22.18 -8.67 -20.87
C ASP A 81 23.03 -7.49 -20.36
N ARG A 82 22.88 -7.07 -19.12
CA ARG A 82 23.66 -5.99 -18.48
C ARG A 82 24.50 -6.48 -17.31
N GLY A 83 24.82 -7.79 -17.28
CA GLY A 83 25.79 -8.38 -16.36
C GLY A 83 25.29 -8.60 -14.93
N CYS A 84 24.00 -8.48 -14.66
CA CYS A 84 23.38 -8.81 -13.38
C CYS A 84 22.71 -10.18 -13.42
N ASP A 85 22.68 -10.87 -12.28
CA ASP A 85 21.94 -12.12 -12.12
C ASP A 85 20.46 -11.81 -11.83
N ALA A 86 19.55 -12.54 -12.47
CA ALA A 86 18.10 -12.44 -12.28
C ALA A 86 17.61 -13.66 -11.49
N LEU A 87 17.11 -13.44 -10.25
CA LEU A 87 16.60 -14.46 -9.35
C LEU A 87 15.06 -14.49 -9.42
N ALA A 88 14.49 -15.42 -10.18
CA ALA A 88 13.05 -15.61 -10.31
C ALA A 88 12.49 -16.34 -9.07
N LEU A 89 11.51 -15.72 -8.40
CA LEU A 89 10.86 -16.24 -7.20
C LEU A 89 9.44 -16.77 -7.46
N GLY A 90 8.92 -16.60 -8.70
CA GLY A 90 7.59 -17.01 -9.10
C GLY A 90 6.47 -16.11 -8.57
N ILE A 91 5.28 -16.68 -8.39
CA ILE A 91 4.11 -15.95 -7.84
C ILE A 91 4.30 -15.78 -6.33
N ILE A 92 4.53 -14.54 -5.91
CA ILE A 92 4.72 -14.16 -4.50
C ILE A 92 4.07 -12.81 -4.22
N THR A 93 3.91 -12.46 -2.95
CA THR A 93 3.48 -11.12 -2.54
C THR A 93 4.66 -10.14 -2.52
N PRO A 94 4.42 -8.81 -2.63
CA PRO A 94 5.47 -7.79 -2.51
C PRO A 94 6.29 -7.90 -1.22
N ASN A 95 5.67 -8.33 -0.13
CA ASN A 95 6.34 -8.51 1.17
C ASN A 95 7.29 -9.73 1.17
N ALA A 96 6.87 -10.82 0.54
CA ALA A 96 7.77 -11.97 0.36
C ALA A 96 8.99 -11.57 -0.48
N LEU A 97 8.79 -10.77 -1.55
CA LEU A 97 9.88 -10.20 -2.33
C LEU A 97 10.75 -9.28 -1.48
N SER A 98 10.16 -8.37 -0.69
CA SER A 98 10.89 -7.46 0.22
C SER A 98 11.81 -8.24 1.17
N LEU A 99 11.30 -9.31 1.80
CA LEU A 99 12.08 -10.19 2.66
C LEU A 99 13.25 -10.84 1.93
N GLU A 100 13.02 -11.36 0.72
CA GLU A 100 14.06 -12.03 -0.07
C GLU A 100 15.12 -11.06 -0.60
N VAL A 101 14.75 -9.83 -0.97
CA VAL A 101 15.71 -8.79 -1.33
C VAL A 101 16.67 -8.53 -0.17
N GLY A 102 16.14 -8.33 1.05
CA GLY A 102 16.98 -8.12 2.23
C GLY A 102 17.96 -9.29 2.52
N ARG A 103 17.59 -10.51 2.12
CA ARG A 103 18.35 -11.74 2.38
C ARG A 103 19.43 -12.03 1.33
N GLN A 104 19.11 -11.94 0.04
CA GLN A 104 19.93 -12.57 -1.00
C GLN A 104 20.00 -11.79 -2.32
N ALA A 105 19.46 -10.56 -2.38
CA ALA A 105 19.53 -9.75 -3.59
C ALA A 105 19.95 -8.31 -3.30
N ASP A 106 20.37 -7.57 -4.32
CA ASP A 106 20.78 -6.17 -4.22
C ASP A 106 19.61 -5.21 -4.56
N ALA A 107 18.59 -5.71 -5.25
CA ALA A 107 17.34 -5.02 -5.56
C ALA A 107 16.23 -6.04 -5.83
N GLY A 108 14.99 -5.57 -5.89
CA GLY A 108 13.83 -6.38 -6.26
C GLY A 108 12.98 -5.73 -7.33
N VAL A 109 12.26 -6.56 -8.08
CA VAL A 109 11.24 -6.13 -9.03
C VAL A 109 9.98 -6.96 -8.83
N MET A 110 8.85 -6.31 -8.56
CA MET A 110 7.54 -6.93 -8.54
C MET A 110 6.79 -6.62 -9.82
N ILE A 111 6.38 -7.66 -10.54
CA ILE A 111 5.55 -7.56 -11.75
C ILE A 111 4.10 -7.66 -11.32
N THR A 112 3.39 -6.53 -11.31
CA THR A 112 2.01 -6.45 -10.83
C THR A 112 1.37 -5.11 -11.18
N ALA A 113 0.06 -5.11 -11.35
CA ALA A 113 -0.75 -3.89 -11.31
C ALA A 113 -1.64 -3.82 -10.05
N SER A 114 -1.35 -4.63 -8.99
CA SER A 114 -2.06 -4.64 -7.72
C SER A 114 -3.58 -4.81 -7.91
N HIS A 115 -4.36 -3.79 -7.63
CA HIS A 115 -5.82 -3.80 -7.67
C HIS A 115 -6.44 -3.40 -9.02
N ASN A 116 -5.62 -3.09 -10.05
CA ASN A 116 -6.13 -2.75 -11.38
C ASN A 116 -6.77 -3.98 -12.06
N PRO A 117 -7.68 -3.78 -13.04
CA PRO A 117 -8.29 -4.85 -13.83
C PRO A 117 -7.24 -5.77 -14.51
N PRO A 118 -7.65 -6.96 -15.00
CA PRO A 118 -6.72 -8.00 -15.49
C PRO A 118 -5.89 -7.60 -16.71
N GLU A 119 -6.38 -6.70 -17.54
CA GLU A 119 -5.68 -6.18 -18.73
C GLU A 119 -4.48 -5.28 -18.38
N TYR A 120 -4.40 -4.77 -17.15
CA TYR A 120 -3.26 -4.00 -16.67
C TYR A 120 -2.14 -4.90 -16.15
N ASN A 121 -0.91 -4.42 -16.27
CA ASN A 121 0.22 -4.92 -15.50
C ASN A 121 1.17 -3.77 -15.16
N GLY A 122 2.26 -4.04 -14.43
CA GLY A 122 3.18 -3.00 -14.00
C GLY A 122 4.47 -3.54 -13.38
N ILE A 123 5.33 -2.61 -13.02
CA ILE A 123 6.64 -2.86 -12.41
C ILE A 123 6.77 -1.99 -11.17
N LYS A 124 7.06 -2.60 -10.01
CA LYS A 124 7.46 -1.91 -8.79
C LYS A 124 8.92 -2.28 -8.48
N CYS A 125 9.80 -1.31 -8.28
CA CYS A 125 11.19 -1.55 -7.91
C CYS A 125 11.38 -1.43 -6.40
N LEU A 126 12.20 -2.32 -5.84
CA LEU A 126 12.57 -2.38 -4.42
C LEU A 126 14.09 -2.19 -4.29
N SER A 127 14.49 -1.37 -3.32
CA SER A 127 15.89 -1.19 -2.97
C SER A 127 16.42 -2.37 -2.15
N LYS A 128 17.73 -2.44 -1.93
CA LYS A 128 18.38 -3.50 -1.14
C LYS A 128 17.81 -3.70 0.26
N SER A 129 17.21 -2.70 0.85
CA SER A 129 16.53 -2.83 2.15
C SER A 129 15.14 -3.47 2.08
N GLY A 130 14.64 -3.82 0.89
CA GLY A 130 13.28 -4.34 0.67
C GLY A 130 12.19 -3.27 0.58
N ARG A 131 12.50 -1.99 0.81
CA ARG A 131 11.54 -0.89 0.61
C ARG A 131 11.36 -0.54 -0.87
N GLY A 132 10.21 0.02 -1.21
CA GLY A 132 10.02 0.63 -2.52
C GLY A 132 11.04 1.73 -2.82
N PHE A 133 11.36 1.93 -4.09
CA PHE A 133 12.23 3.02 -4.52
C PHE A 133 11.68 4.37 -4.06
N SER A 134 12.58 5.23 -3.60
CA SER A 134 12.27 6.63 -3.32
C SER A 134 12.07 7.41 -4.63
N PRO A 135 11.46 8.60 -4.58
CA PRO A 135 11.35 9.45 -5.77
C PRO A 135 12.68 9.73 -6.47
N GLU A 136 13.80 9.87 -5.71
CA GLU A 136 15.12 10.07 -6.28
C GLU A 136 15.64 8.82 -6.99
N GLU A 137 15.42 7.63 -6.41
CA GLU A 137 15.81 6.35 -7.02
C GLU A 137 15.02 6.11 -8.30
N ASP A 138 13.70 6.40 -8.30
CA ASP A 138 12.86 6.36 -9.50
C ASP A 138 13.37 7.29 -10.60
N LEU A 139 13.68 8.56 -10.26
CA LEU A 139 14.18 9.53 -11.24
C LEU A 139 15.56 9.13 -11.78
N ALA A 140 16.45 8.61 -10.94
CA ALA A 140 17.74 8.11 -11.37
C ALA A 140 17.58 6.94 -12.35
N LEU A 141 16.65 6.02 -12.07
CA LEU A 141 16.32 4.91 -12.97
C LEU A 141 15.72 5.41 -14.30
N GLU A 142 14.79 6.39 -14.26
CA GLU A 142 14.23 7.01 -15.47
C GLU A 142 15.29 7.67 -16.36
N ASN A 143 16.26 8.36 -15.77
CA ASN A 143 17.34 8.99 -16.51
C ASN A 143 18.18 7.95 -17.28
N ILE A 144 18.42 6.77 -16.70
CA ILE A 144 19.07 5.66 -17.39
C ILE A 144 18.13 5.08 -18.45
N TYR A 145 16.86 4.90 -18.13
CA TYR A 145 15.86 4.35 -19.05
C TYR A 145 15.71 5.17 -20.33
N PHE A 146 15.74 6.49 -20.26
CA PHE A 146 15.66 7.35 -21.43
C PHE A 146 17.02 7.62 -22.11
N GLY A 147 18.12 7.20 -21.50
CA GLY A 147 19.47 7.32 -22.04
C GLY A 147 19.89 6.14 -22.93
N ASP A 148 21.15 6.13 -23.31
CA ASP A 148 21.77 5.04 -24.05
C ASP A 148 22.12 3.88 -23.11
N LEU A 149 21.55 2.71 -23.39
CA LEU A 149 21.80 1.50 -22.59
C LEU A 149 23.05 0.78 -23.14
N LYS A 150 24.21 1.04 -22.53
CA LYS A 150 25.46 0.38 -22.92
C LYS A 150 25.41 -1.13 -22.68
N MET A 151 25.91 -1.89 -23.64
CA MET A 151 26.10 -3.34 -23.47
C MET A 151 27.28 -3.63 -22.54
N THR A 152 27.18 -4.70 -21.76
CA THR A 152 28.26 -5.24 -20.95
C THR A 152 28.98 -6.40 -21.65
N ALA A 153 30.24 -6.62 -21.35
CA ALA A 153 31.01 -7.70 -21.95
C ALA A 153 30.61 -9.09 -21.41
N LYS A 154 30.10 -9.14 -20.17
CA LYS A 154 29.75 -10.38 -19.48
C LYS A 154 28.24 -10.41 -19.20
N LYS A 155 27.57 -11.49 -19.58
CA LYS A 155 26.16 -11.71 -19.24
C LYS A 155 26.01 -12.26 -17.82
N GLY A 156 24.92 -11.86 -17.15
CA GLY A 156 24.44 -12.48 -15.92
C GLY A 156 23.79 -13.83 -16.14
N LYS A 157 23.22 -14.39 -15.07
CA LYS A 157 22.56 -15.71 -15.06
C LYS A 157 21.10 -15.59 -14.65
N LYS A 158 20.26 -16.48 -15.19
CA LYS A 158 18.91 -16.73 -14.66
C LYS A 158 19.01 -17.75 -13.53
N LEU A 159 18.52 -17.37 -12.36
CA LEU A 159 18.44 -18.17 -11.14
C LEU A 159 16.97 -18.35 -10.76
N ALA A 160 16.65 -19.35 -9.96
CA ALA A 160 15.30 -19.58 -9.46
C ALA A 160 15.31 -20.06 -8.01
N ASP A 161 14.33 -19.62 -7.22
CA ASP A 161 14.10 -20.07 -5.85
C ASP A 161 12.60 -20.17 -5.55
N SER A 162 12.09 -21.38 -5.43
CA SER A 162 10.67 -21.67 -5.18
C SER A 162 10.26 -21.58 -3.70
N LYS A 163 11.19 -21.31 -2.77
CA LYS A 163 10.93 -21.35 -1.32
C LYS A 163 10.66 -19.99 -0.69
N ALA A 164 10.57 -18.92 -1.48
CA ALA A 164 10.33 -17.56 -0.99
C ALA A 164 9.03 -17.46 -0.18
N SER A 165 7.92 -18.02 -0.70
CA SER A 165 6.65 -18.03 0.02
C SER A 165 6.68 -18.82 1.32
N ASP A 166 7.43 -19.94 1.39
CA ASP A 166 7.58 -20.73 2.62
C ASP A 166 8.33 -19.95 3.70
N ARG A 167 9.38 -19.26 3.32
CA ARG A 167 10.14 -18.41 4.25
C ARG A 167 9.31 -17.23 4.74
N TYR A 168 8.54 -16.62 3.87
CA TYR A 168 7.64 -15.53 4.27
C TYR A 168 6.54 -16.02 5.23
N ARG A 169 5.93 -17.19 4.98
CA ARG A 169 5.00 -17.83 5.94
C ARG A 169 5.65 -18.05 7.31
N ALA A 170 6.86 -18.60 7.32
CA ALA A 170 7.59 -18.81 8.59
C ALA A 170 7.88 -17.50 9.32
N HIS A 171 8.23 -16.45 8.57
CA HIS A 171 8.45 -15.11 9.12
C HIS A 171 7.18 -14.53 9.76
N ILE A 172 6.02 -14.61 9.08
CA ILE A 172 4.74 -14.16 9.63
C ILE A 172 4.41 -14.92 10.92
N ILE A 173 4.54 -16.25 10.91
CA ILE A 173 4.25 -17.09 12.07
C ILE A 173 5.11 -16.68 13.27
N GLN A 174 6.39 -16.45 13.04
CA GLN A 174 7.30 -15.99 14.09
C GLN A 174 6.92 -14.60 14.59
N TYR A 175 6.61 -13.67 13.69
CA TYR A 175 6.20 -12.30 14.02
C TYR A 175 4.96 -12.30 14.90
N VAL A 176 3.91 -13.00 14.50
CA VAL A 176 2.64 -13.04 15.23
C VAL A 176 2.83 -13.70 16.61
N LYS A 177 3.50 -14.87 16.68
CA LYS A 177 3.73 -15.58 17.95
C LYS A 177 4.60 -14.83 18.94
N ASN A 178 5.47 -13.94 18.47
CA ASN A 178 6.28 -13.09 19.33
C ASN A 178 5.45 -11.97 20.00
N LEU A 179 4.34 -11.57 19.39
CA LEU A 179 3.53 -10.44 19.86
C LEU A 179 2.23 -10.89 20.56
N PHE A 180 1.62 -11.96 20.10
CA PHE A 180 0.26 -12.33 20.48
C PHE A 180 0.13 -13.84 20.76
N PRO A 181 -0.76 -14.23 21.72
CA PRO A 181 -1.20 -15.61 21.84
C PRO A 181 -2.03 -16.03 20.61
N THR A 182 -2.22 -17.32 20.43
CA THR A 182 -3.11 -17.88 19.41
C THR A 182 -4.17 -18.75 20.09
N THR A 183 -5.44 -18.35 19.98
CA THR A 183 -6.61 -19.12 20.42
C THR A 183 -7.40 -19.58 19.20
N PRO A 184 -8.12 -20.69 19.25
CA PRO A 184 -8.89 -21.18 18.09
C PRO A 184 -9.88 -20.12 17.59
N LEU A 185 -9.71 -19.68 16.34
CA LEU A 185 -10.62 -18.80 15.62
C LEU A 185 -10.95 -19.42 14.25
N LYS A 186 -12.16 -19.16 13.74
CA LYS A 186 -12.57 -19.49 12.37
C LYS A 186 -12.52 -18.25 11.51
N ILE A 187 -11.75 -18.29 10.43
CA ILE A 187 -11.47 -17.15 9.57
C ILE A 187 -11.82 -17.51 8.12
N VAL A 188 -12.67 -16.73 7.46
CA VAL A 188 -12.92 -16.87 6.03
C VAL A 188 -11.88 -16.05 5.28
N VAL A 189 -11.14 -16.66 4.38
CA VAL A 189 -10.09 -16.00 3.59
C VAL A 189 -10.52 -15.93 2.13
N ASP A 190 -10.70 -14.72 1.62
CA ASP A 190 -10.81 -14.40 0.21
C ASP A 190 -9.43 -14.02 -0.34
N GLY A 191 -8.77 -14.94 -1.02
CA GLY A 191 -7.45 -14.74 -1.60
C GLY A 191 -7.41 -13.79 -2.79
N GLY A 192 -8.59 -13.34 -3.26
CA GLY A 192 -8.71 -12.47 -4.44
C GLY A 192 -8.32 -13.12 -5.76
N GLY A 193 -8.08 -14.44 -5.81
CA GLY A 193 -7.44 -15.11 -6.95
C GLY A 193 -5.98 -14.67 -7.16
N GLY A 194 -5.43 -13.88 -6.24
CA GLY A 194 -4.15 -13.19 -6.31
C GLY A 194 -2.99 -13.91 -5.61
N SER A 195 -1.89 -13.20 -5.41
CA SER A 195 -0.63 -13.73 -4.84
C SER A 195 -0.78 -14.25 -3.41
N ALA A 196 -1.74 -13.72 -2.62
CA ALA A 196 -1.99 -14.14 -1.24
C ALA A 196 -2.82 -15.43 -1.12
N SER A 197 -3.35 -15.97 -2.22
CA SER A 197 -4.31 -17.09 -2.26
C SER A 197 -3.87 -18.33 -1.49
N THR A 198 -2.59 -18.64 -1.48
CA THR A 198 -2.03 -19.78 -0.73
C THR A 198 -1.37 -19.34 0.57
N VAL A 199 -0.74 -18.17 0.57
CA VAL A 199 0.08 -17.70 1.70
C VAL A 199 -0.78 -17.44 2.94
N THR A 200 -1.89 -16.71 2.81
CA THR A 200 -2.72 -16.32 3.95
C THR A 200 -3.38 -17.52 4.61
N PRO A 201 -4.16 -18.38 3.89
CA PRO A 201 -4.83 -19.50 4.57
C PRO A 201 -3.85 -20.48 5.19
N GLU A 202 -2.75 -20.83 4.51
CA GLU A 202 -1.73 -21.73 5.07
C GLU A 202 -1.00 -21.15 6.29
N THR A 203 -0.77 -19.83 6.30
CA THR A 203 -0.19 -19.16 7.47
C THR A 203 -1.13 -19.21 8.67
N LEU A 204 -2.42 -18.92 8.47
CA LEU A 204 -3.43 -18.98 9.53
C LEU A 204 -3.60 -20.40 10.08
N GLU A 205 -3.63 -21.42 9.21
CA GLU A 205 -3.69 -22.82 9.63
C GLU A 205 -2.47 -23.22 10.48
N ARG A 206 -1.26 -22.82 10.09
CA ARG A 206 -0.03 -23.07 10.85
C ARG A 206 0.07 -22.27 12.17
N LEU A 207 -0.68 -21.17 12.28
CA LEU A 207 -0.87 -20.46 13.55
C LEU A 207 -1.88 -21.13 14.48
N GLY A 208 -2.63 -22.15 13.98
CA GLY A 208 -3.64 -22.88 14.76
C GLY A 208 -5.08 -22.40 14.54
N TYR A 209 -5.31 -21.49 13.58
CA TYR A 209 -6.63 -21.00 13.21
C TYR A 209 -7.29 -21.93 12.18
N LYS A 210 -8.63 -21.94 12.12
CA LYS A 210 -9.39 -22.62 11.08
C LYS A 210 -9.64 -21.69 9.91
N ALA A 211 -8.93 -21.86 8.79
CA ALA A 211 -9.16 -21.08 7.57
C ALA A 211 -10.23 -21.75 6.68
N VAL A 212 -11.29 -20.99 6.36
CA VAL A 212 -12.27 -21.33 5.32
C VAL A 212 -11.85 -20.62 4.04
N ARG A 213 -11.41 -21.38 3.05
CA ARG A 213 -10.82 -20.83 1.81
C ARG A 213 -11.91 -20.47 0.81
N PHE A 214 -11.95 -19.21 0.39
CA PHE A 214 -12.78 -18.70 -0.67
C PHE A 214 -11.90 -17.96 -1.69
N ASN A 215 -12.08 -18.22 -2.99
CA ASN A 215 -11.30 -17.57 -4.05
C ASN A 215 -9.77 -17.66 -3.81
N CYS A 216 -9.30 -18.80 -3.29
CA CYS A 216 -7.91 -19.05 -2.89
C CYS A 216 -7.13 -19.90 -3.91
N GLN A 217 -7.48 -19.85 -5.18
CA GLN A 217 -6.71 -20.33 -6.32
C GLN A 217 -6.20 -19.16 -7.15
N TYR A 218 -5.06 -19.32 -7.81
CA TYR A 218 -4.56 -18.28 -8.72
C TYR A 218 -5.48 -18.14 -9.93
N ASP A 219 -5.97 -16.93 -10.18
CA ASP A 219 -6.77 -16.58 -11.35
C ASP A 219 -6.32 -15.24 -11.92
N GLY A 220 -5.47 -15.27 -12.94
CA GLY A 220 -4.94 -14.08 -13.58
C GLY A 220 -5.97 -13.17 -14.28
N MET A 221 -7.23 -13.64 -14.39
CA MET A 221 -8.36 -12.86 -14.92
C MET A 221 -9.26 -12.30 -13.81
N PHE A 222 -9.04 -12.66 -12.54
CA PHE A 222 -9.84 -12.20 -11.39
C PHE A 222 -11.36 -12.36 -11.58
N ARG A 223 -11.80 -13.54 -12.09
CA ARG A 223 -13.19 -13.77 -12.51
C ARG A 223 -14.20 -13.75 -11.36
N GLU A 224 -13.77 -14.08 -10.15
CA GLU A 224 -14.66 -14.14 -8.99
C GLU A 224 -15.10 -12.75 -8.51
N ARG A 225 -14.20 -11.78 -8.53
CA ARG A 225 -14.45 -10.38 -8.21
C ARG A 225 -13.35 -9.45 -8.75
N ASN A 226 -13.66 -8.16 -8.84
CA ASN A 226 -12.63 -7.15 -9.05
C ASN A 226 -11.51 -7.29 -7.99
N PRO A 227 -10.23 -7.23 -8.36
CA PRO A 227 -9.13 -7.43 -7.43
C PRO A 227 -9.07 -6.42 -6.28
N GLU A 228 -9.68 -5.24 -6.39
CA GLU A 228 -9.73 -4.28 -5.27
C GLU A 228 -10.72 -4.73 -4.19
N PRO A 229 -10.29 -4.96 -2.92
CA PRO A 229 -11.15 -5.46 -1.85
C PRO A 229 -11.97 -4.32 -1.20
N THR A 230 -12.87 -3.71 -1.97
CA THR A 230 -13.81 -2.70 -1.47
C THR A 230 -15.05 -3.34 -0.85
N ASP A 231 -15.80 -2.59 -0.04
CA ASP A 231 -17.04 -3.06 0.57
C ASP A 231 -18.00 -3.66 -0.46
N ALA A 232 -18.17 -2.98 -1.61
CA ALA A 232 -19.05 -3.43 -2.70
C ALA A 232 -18.56 -4.74 -3.38
N ASN A 233 -17.24 -4.96 -3.45
CA ASN A 233 -16.66 -6.15 -4.07
C ASN A 233 -16.65 -7.37 -3.14
N LEU A 234 -16.94 -7.20 -1.84
CA LEU A 234 -16.85 -8.25 -0.82
C LEU A 234 -18.20 -8.80 -0.34
N GLU A 235 -19.29 -8.58 -1.08
CA GLU A 235 -20.63 -9.06 -0.71
C GLU A 235 -20.72 -10.57 -0.50
N LYS A 236 -19.97 -11.36 -1.32
CA LYS A 236 -19.93 -12.83 -1.15
C LYS A 236 -19.18 -13.22 0.11
N LEU A 237 -18.05 -12.55 0.42
CA LEU A 237 -17.30 -12.78 1.64
C LEU A 237 -18.12 -12.46 2.89
N LYS A 238 -18.83 -11.32 2.90
CA LYS A 238 -19.72 -10.91 4.01
C LYS A 238 -20.79 -11.98 4.30
N LYS A 239 -21.43 -12.49 3.25
CA LYS A 239 -22.43 -13.57 3.37
C LYS A 239 -21.79 -14.88 3.90
N LEU A 240 -20.59 -15.21 3.43
CA LEU A 240 -19.90 -16.42 3.83
C LEU A 240 -19.42 -16.37 5.28
N VAL A 241 -18.95 -15.20 5.78
CA VAL A 241 -18.63 -14.99 7.20
C VAL A 241 -19.84 -15.33 8.09
N ASN A 242 -21.03 -14.80 7.74
CA ASN A 242 -22.27 -15.08 8.47
C ASN A 242 -22.69 -16.55 8.37
N ALA A 243 -22.64 -17.15 7.19
CA ALA A 243 -23.05 -18.55 6.97
C ALA A 243 -22.14 -19.53 7.73
N GLU A 244 -20.85 -19.28 7.74
CA GLU A 244 -19.84 -20.08 8.46
C GLU A 244 -19.79 -19.77 9.95
N LYS A 245 -20.48 -18.72 10.43
CA LYS A 245 -20.35 -18.20 11.79
C LYS A 245 -18.85 -17.99 12.14
N ALA A 246 -18.14 -17.33 11.24
CA ALA A 246 -16.72 -17.11 11.39
C ALA A 246 -16.46 -15.88 12.29
N ASP A 247 -15.33 -15.88 12.98
CA ASP A 247 -14.91 -14.78 13.86
C ASP A 247 -14.49 -13.55 13.07
N MET A 248 -14.01 -13.74 11.86
CA MET A 248 -13.74 -12.66 10.90
C MET A 248 -13.63 -13.17 9.45
N GLY A 249 -13.75 -12.24 8.51
CA GLY A 249 -13.36 -12.39 7.10
C GLY A 249 -12.14 -11.56 6.78
N VAL A 250 -11.30 -12.06 5.88
CA VAL A 250 -10.10 -11.40 5.36
C VAL A 250 -10.13 -11.45 3.86
N ALA A 251 -9.85 -10.32 3.20
CA ALA A 251 -9.74 -10.24 1.74
C ALA A 251 -8.47 -9.53 1.31
N HIS A 252 -7.86 -10.01 0.20
CA HIS A 252 -6.65 -9.39 -0.37
C HIS A 252 -6.91 -8.84 -1.78
N ASP A 253 -6.05 -7.92 -2.23
CA ASP A 253 -6.00 -7.48 -3.63
C ASP A 253 -5.14 -8.43 -4.50
N GLY A 254 -4.94 -8.09 -5.77
CA GLY A 254 -4.33 -8.99 -6.75
C GLY A 254 -2.88 -9.39 -6.43
N ASP A 255 -2.06 -8.51 -5.88
CA ASP A 255 -0.69 -8.85 -5.45
C ASP A 255 -0.59 -9.15 -3.95
N GLY A 256 -1.68 -8.95 -3.20
CA GLY A 256 -1.76 -9.31 -1.79
C GLY A 256 -0.99 -8.36 -0.87
N ASP A 257 -0.78 -7.09 -1.27
CA ASP A 257 -0.20 -6.05 -0.42
C ASP A 257 -1.27 -5.29 0.39
N ARG A 258 -2.57 -5.52 0.09
CA ARG A 258 -3.70 -4.96 0.83
C ARG A 258 -4.47 -6.03 1.57
N THR A 259 -5.08 -5.62 2.69
CA THR A 259 -5.97 -6.47 3.48
C THR A 259 -7.20 -5.69 3.89
N ALA A 260 -8.37 -6.23 3.58
CA ALA A 260 -9.64 -5.75 4.10
C ALA A 260 -10.21 -6.77 5.08
N PHE A 261 -10.94 -6.29 6.08
CA PHE A 261 -11.52 -7.11 7.14
C PHE A 261 -13.04 -7.00 7.15
N ILE A 262 -13.68 -8.14 7.44
CA ILE A 262 -15.12 -8.26 7.71
C ILE A 262 -15.26 -8.75 9.15
N ASP A 263 -16.10 -8.10 9.95
CA ASP A 263 -16.34 -8.52 11.33
C ASP A 263 -17.22 -9.77 11.44
N ASP A 264 -17.35 -10.29 12.67
CA ASP A 264 -18.19 -11.46 13.01
C ASP A 264 -19.68 -11.32 12.68
N LYS A 265 -20.15 -10.09 12.37
CA LYS A 265 -21.52 -9.76 11.93
C LYS A 265 -21.63 -9.55 10.41
N GLY A 266 -20.57 -9.85 9.65
CA GLY A 266 -20.52 -9.66 8.21
C GLY A 266 -20.45 -8.20 7.77
N LYS A 267 -19.96 -7.29 8.62
CA LYS A 267 -19.79 -5.87 8.27
C LYS A 267 -18.36 -5.59 7.83
N PHE A 268 -18.23 -4.82 6.78
CA PHE A 268 -16.95 -4.30 6.31
C PHE A 268 -16.36 -3.31 7.31
N ILE A 269 -15.08 -3.49 7.65
CA ILE A 269 -14.35 -2.57 8.52
C ILE A 269 -13.61 -1.56 7.63
N GLN A 270 -13.82 -0.27 7.90
CA GLN A 270 -13.09 0.78 7.18
C GLN A 270 -11.58 0.62 7.36
N GLY A 271 -10.82 0.85 6.28
CA GLY A 271 -9.39 0.56 6.28
C GLY A 271 -8.60 1.32 7.33
N ASP A 272 -8.91 2.59 7.56
CA ASP A 272 -8.27 3.40 8.59
C ASP A 272 -8.59 2.91 10.02
N VAL A 273 -9.77 2.35 10.25
CA VAL A 273 -10.13 1.74 11.55
C VAL A 273 -9.32 0.47 11.80
N SER A 274 -9.26 -0.45 10.82
CA SER A 274 -8.48 -1.68 10.95
C SER A 274 -6.98 -1.39 11.10
N ALA A 275 -6.45 -0.43 10.35
CA ALA A 275 -5.05 -0.01 10.46
C ALA A 275 -4.74 0.64 11.83
N ALA A 276 -5.66 1.47 12.36
CA ALA A 276 -5.51 2.07 13.69
C ALA A 276 -5.53 1.03 14.81
N ILE A 277 -6.42 0.03 14.73
CA ILE A 277 -6.46 -1.11 15.68
C ILE A 277 -5.13 -1.87 15.66
N ILE A 278 -4.62 -2.21 14.47
CA ILE A 278 -3.35 -2.91 14.32
C ILE A 278 -2.21 -2.08 14.90
N ALA A 279 -2.14 -0.79 14.58
CA ALA A 279 -1.10 0.11 15.09
C ALA A 279 -1.13 0.22 16.62
N ASP A 280 -2.31 0.39 17.20
CA ASP A 280 -2.48 0.46 18.68
C ASP A 280 -1.91 -0.79 19.35
N HIS A 281 -2.34 -1.99 18.90
CA HIS A 281 -1.93 -3.23 19.56
C HIS A 281 -0.45 -3.57 19.32
N VAL A 282 0.08 -3.35 18.12
CA VAL A 282 1.50 -3.56 17.84
C VAL A 282 2.38 -2.61 18.66
N LEU A 283 1.99 -1.34 18.75
CA LEU A 283 2.76 -0.35 19.51
C LEU A 283 2.66 -0.54 21.03
N ARG A 284 1.59 -1.14 21.55
CA ARG A 284 1.52 -1.56 22.97
C ARG A 284 2.56 -2.63 23.28
N GLN A 285 2.86 -3.51 22.34
CA GLN A 285 3.90 -4.54 22.47
C GLN A 285 5.32 -4.00 22.29
N SER A 286 5.48 -2.80 21.68
CA SER A 286 6.81 -2.20 21.48
C SER A 286 7.43 -1.74 22.80
N LYS A 287 8.71 -2.08 22.99
CA LYS A 287 9.53 -1.64 24.12
C LYS A 287 10.14 -0.24 23.93
N ASP A 288 9.92 0.38 22.79
CA ASP A 288 10.46 1.70 22.49
C ASP A 288 9.87 2.76 23.40
N LYS A 289 10.75 3.57 24.01
CA LYS A 289 10.36 4.68 24.89
C LYS A 289 9.65 5.81 24.13
N LYS A 290 10.02 6.01 22.87
CA LYS A 290 9.40 6.99 21.98
C LYS A 290 8.69 6.25 20.87
N LYS A 291 7.42 6.55 20.69
CA LYS A 291 6.58 5.92 19.67
C LYS A 291 6.24 6.94 18.60
N TYR A 292 6.45 6.55 17.34
CA TYR A 292 6.15 7.35 16.17
C TYR A 292 5.28 6.55 15.21
N ILE A 293 4.22 7.17 14.72
CA ILE A 293 3.29 6.61 13.74
C ILE A 293 3.36 7.45 12.48
N ALA A 294 3.83 6.89 11.38
CA ALA A 294 3.77 7.56 10.08
C ALA A 294 2.41 7.29 9.42
N VAL A 295 1.73 8.33 8.96
CA VAL A 295 0.42 8.20 8.30
C VAL A 295 0.35 9.08 7.05
N THR A 296 -0.45 8.65 6.07
CA THR A 296 -0.76 9.54 4.94
C THR A 296 -1.63 10.71 5.37
N ILE A 297 -1.49 11.82 4.66
CA ILE A 297 -2.29 13.05 4.91
C ILE A 297 -3.80 12.80 4.80
N ALA A 298 -4.23 11.73 4.14
CA ALA A 298 -5.63 11.36 3.97
C ALA A 298 -6.17 10.44 5.10
N PHE A 299 -5.33 10.10 6.08
CA PHE A 299 -5.71 9.20 7.16
C PHE A 299 -6.68 9.86 8.15
N SER A 300 -7.57 9.04 8.75
CA SER A 300 -8.55 9.46 9.75
C SER A 300 -7.92 10.03 11.03
N ASN A 301 -8.63 10.94 11.68
CA ASN A 301 -8.26 11.47 13.00
C ASN A 301 -8.31 10.40 14.12
N ILE A 302 -8.88 9.22 13.90
CA ILE A 302 -8.79 8.08 14.83
C ILE A 302 -7.35 7.81 15.26
N ILE A 303 -6.38 8.11 14.39
CA ILE A 303 -4.97 7.92 14.73
C ILE A 303 -4.45 8.92 15.76
N LYS A 304 -5.07 10.10 15.86
CA LYS A 304 -4.72 11.09 16.89
C LYS A 304 -5.14 10.58 18.27
N ASP A 305 -6.33 9.96 18.37
CA ASP A 305 -6.82 9.37 19.63
C ASP A 305 -5.94 8.18 20.05
N VAL A 306 -5.57 7.31 19.11
CA VAL A 306 -4.63 6.20 19.34
C VAL A 306 -3.26 6.71 19.78
N ALA A 307 -2.74 7.74 19.12
CA ALA A 307 -1.43 8.31 19.44
C ALA A 307 -1.44 8.96 20.84
N GLU A 308 -2.50 9.69 21.19
CA GLU A 308 -2.68 10.26 22.53
C GLU A 308 -2.70 9.19 23.61
N ALA A 309 -3.48 8.12 23.43
CA ALA A 309 -3.56 6.99 24.35
C ALA A 309 -2.23 6.26 24.55
N LEU A 310 -1.36 6.26 23.55
CA LEU A 310 -0.04 5.61 23.57
C LEU A 310 1.11 6.55 23.95
N GLY A 311 0.88 7.85 24.09
CA GLY A 311 1.94 8.85 24.18
C GLY A 311 2.83 8.88 22.93
N ALA A 312 2.26 8.54 21.77
CA ALA A 312 2.95 8.48 20.49
C ALA A 312 2.84 9.82 19.73
N GLN A 313 3.73 10.03 18.76
CA GLN A 313 3.68 11.17 17.86
C GLN A 313 3.31 10.74 16.45
N VAL A 314 2.40 11.49 15.82
CA VAL A 314 1.97 11.26 14.44
C VAL A 314 2.85 12.05 13.48
N ILE A 315 3.34 11.39 12.44
CA ILE A 315 4.13 11.97 11.34
C ILE A 315 3.30 11.85 10.07
N TYR A 316 2.82 12.98 9.56
CA TYR A 316 2.09 13.01 8.30
C TYR A 316 3.03 12.93 7.10
N THR A 317 2.62 12.17 6.08
CA THR A 317 3.32 12.01 4.81
C THR A 317 2.37 12.26 3.64
N PRO A 318 2.88 12.51 2.43
CA PRO A 318 2.07 12.38 1.23
C PRO A 318 1.47 10.97 1.10
N VAL A 319 0.44 10.83 0.27
CA VAL A 319 -0.14 9.52 -0.05
C VAL A 319 0.82 8.69 -0.89
N GLY A 320 1.12 7.49 -0.42
CA GLY A 320 1.92 6.47 -1.11
C GLY A 320 2.95 5.80 -0.21
N GLU A 321 3.11 4.49 -0.41
CA GLU A 321 4.03 3.64 0.34
C GLU A 321 5.47 4.17 0.41
N PRO A 322 6.10 4.66 -0.69
CA PRO A 322 7.48 5.14 -0.63
C PRO A 322 7.69 6.27 0.38
N TYR A 323 6.71 7.14 0.58
CA TYR A 323 6.81 8.22 1.55
C TYR A 323 6.71 7.72 2.99
N LEU A 324 5.81 6.75 3.25
CA LEU A 324 5.72 6.08 4.55
C LEU A 324 7.00 5.33 4.89
N ALA A 325 7.56 4.58 3.94
CA ALA A 325 8.83 3.89 4.12
C ALA A 325 9.98 4.86 4.41
N GLN A 326 10.02 6.02 3.75
CA GLN A 326 10.99 7.07 4.04
C GLN A 326 10.79 7.69 5.44
N ALA A 327 9.55 7.93 5.86
CA ALA A 327 9.26 8.42 7.20
C ALA A 327 9.67 7.39 8.28
N LYS A 328 9.43 6.09 8.04
CA LYS A 328 9.93 5.02 8.92
C LYS A 328 11.45 5.07 9.03
N LEU A 329 12.15 5.19 7.92
CA LEU A 329 13.62 5.22 7.89
C LEU A 329 14.19 6.46 8.58
N LEU A 330 13.70 7.65 8.24
CA LEU A 330 14.29 8.92 8.68
C LEU A 330 13.85 9.34 10.08
N CYS A 331 12.63 8.98 10.48
CA CYS A 331 12.01 9.37 11.73
C CYS A 331 11.87 8.23 12.73
N GLN A 332 12.32 7.03 12.38
CA GLN A 332 12.22 5.82 13.21
C GLN A 332 10.77 5.49 13.59
N ALA A 333 9.81 5.75 12.68
CA ALA A 333 8.43 5.37 12.93
C ALA A 333 8.29 3.84 12.93
N GLN A 334 7.63 3.30 13.96
CA GLN A 334 7.45 1.88 14.12
C GLN A 334 6.46 1.32 13.11
N VAL A 335 5.42 2.09 12.77
CA VAL A 335 4.39 1.70 11.80
C VAL A 335 4.14 2.81 10.77
N GLY A 336 3.73 2.41 9.56
CA GLY A 336 3.25 3.31 8.51
C GLY A 336 1.84 2.92 8.10
N LEU A 337 0.90 3.88 7.97
CA LEU A 337 -0.51 3.62 7.74
C LEU A 337 -1.06 4.40 6.55
N GLU A 338 -1.92 3.77 5.75
CA GLU A 338 -2.68 4.41 4.67
C GLU A 338 -4.19 4.29 4.92
N GLU A 339 -4.94 5.25 4.44
CA GLU A 339 -6.39 5.40 4.64
C GLU A 339 -7.26 4.28 4.06
N HIS A 340 -6.68 3.43 3.23
CA HIS A 340 -7.36 2.26 2.67
C HIS A 340 -7.08 0.95 3.45
N GLY A 341 -6.36 1.03 4.59
CA GLY A 341 -6.11 -0.11 5.47
C GLY A 341 -4.75 -0.79 5.33
N SER A 342 -3.91 -0.32 4.41
CA SER A 342 -2.54 -0.84 4.33
C SER A 342 -1.70 -0.37 5.51
N VAL A 343 -0.93 -1.29 6.06
CA VAL A 343 -0.01 -1.05 7.18
C VAL A 343 1.38 -1.53 6.79
N LEU A 344 2.38 -0.69 7.01
CA LEU A 344 3.79 -1.04 6.93
C LEU A 344 4.28 -1.39 8.35
N LEU A 345 4.31 -2.65 8.68
CA LEU A 345 4.96 -3.13 9.91
C LEU A 345 6.47 -3.15 9.75
N GLU A 346 6.94 -3.60 8.61
CA GLU A 346 8.35 -3.58 8.19
C GLU A 346 8.57 -2.51 7.10
N TRP A 347 9.06 -2.87 5.92
CA TRP A 347 9.48 -1.91 4.89
C TRP A 347 8.50 -1.73 3.74
N SER A 348 7.53 -2.64 3.61
CA SER A 348 6.51 -2.67 2.56
C SER A 348 5.11 -2.81 3.17
N ARG A 349 4.07 -2.55 2.41
CA ARG A 349 2.68 -2.83 2.81
C ARG A 349 2.50 -4.30 3.10
N GLU A 350 1.91 -4.61 4.23
CA GLU A 350 1.66 -5.97 4.66
C GLU A 350 0.26 -6.42 4.26
N GLY A 351 0.15 -7.65 3.72
CA GLY A 351 -1.14 -8.28 3.44
C GLY A 351 -1.35 -9.51 4.33
N PRO A 352 -0.78 -10.67 4.01
CA PRO A 352 -0.96 -11.90 4.80
C PRO A 352 -0.57 -11.75 6.27
N MET A 353 0.44 -10.94 6.59
CA MET A 353 0.85 -10.66 7.96
C MET A 353 -0.25 -9.95 8.75
N LEU A 354 -0.98 -9.00 8.15
CA LEU A 354 -2.08 -8.30 8.84
C LEU A 354 -3.22 -9.25 9.22
N ALA A 355 -3.49 -10.26 8.40
CA ALA A 355 -4.48 -11.30 8.74
C ALA A 355 -4.08 -12.05 10.01
N GLY A 356 -2.82 -12.45 10.10
CA GLY A 356 -2.27 -13.12 11.29
C GLY A 356 -2.24 -12.21 12.52
N VAL A 357 -1.84 -10.94 12.35
CA VAL A 357 -1.79 -9.94 13.42
C VAL A 357 -3.18 -9.65 13.97
N MET A 358 -4.19 -9.42 13.11
CA MET A 358 -5.57 -9.19 13.57
C MET A 358 -6.12 -10.42 14.32
N ALA A 359 -5.87 -11.63 13.83
CA ALA A 359 -6.26 -12.85 14.53
C ALA A 359 -5.56 -12.97 15.90
N GLY A 360 -4.27 -12.62 15.98
CA GLY A 360 -3.53 -12.56 17.23
C GLY A 360 -4.09 -11.51 18.21
N ILE A 361 -4.49 -10.35 17.72
CA ILE A 361 -5.15 -9.31 18.52
C ILE A 361 -6.47 -9.84 19.11
N LEU A 362 -7.32 -10.45 18.29
CA LEU A 362 -8.58 -11.05 18.80
C LEU A 362 -8.31 -12.14 19.84
N SER A 363 -7.30 -12.98 19.63
CA SER A 363 -6.87 -13.99 20.59
C SER A 363 -6.41 -13.40 21.92
N ASN A 364 -5.75 -12.22 21.87
CA ASN A 364 -5.25 -11.53 23.08
C ASN A 364 -6.36 -10.82 23.83
N GLU A 365 -7.28 -10.17 23.10
CA GLU A 365 -8.36 -9.37 23.70
C GLU A 365 -9.52 -10.22 24.22
N GLY A 366 -9.74 -11.41 23.65
CA GLY A 366 -10.89 -12.26 23.98
C GLY A 366 -12.24 -11.64 23.60
N LYS A 367 -12.23 -10.66 22.68
CA LYS A 367 -13.41 -9.97 22.14
C LYS A 367 -13.70 -10.42 20.74
N THR A 368 -14.96 -10.30 20.30
CA THR A 368 -15.29 -10.39 18.87
C THR A 368 -14.72 -9.18 18.11
N LEU A 369 -14.55 -9.30 16.80
CA LEU A 369 -14.02 -8.20 16.01
C LEU A 369 -14.98 -7.00 15.99
N SER A 370 -16.30 -7.23 15.99
CA SER A 370 -17.30 -6.15 16.08
C SER A 370 -17.26 -5.40 17.41
N GLU A 371 -17.01 -6.10 18.52
CA GLU A 371 -16.83 -5.48 19.86
C GLU A 371 -15.53 -4.69 19.93
N LEU A 372 -14.45 -5.22 19.36
CA LEU A 372 -13.17 -4.53 19.30
C LEU A 372 -13.29 -3.22 18.49
N VAL A 373 -13.89 -3.26 17.30
CA VAL A 373 -14.15 -2.07 16.48
C VAL A 373 -15.01 -1.04 17.23
N ALA A 374 -16.04 -1.50 17.95
CA ALA A 374 -16.92 -0.62 18.72
C ALA A 374 -16.24 0.08 19.90
N SER A 375 -15.07 -0.41 20.34
CA SER A 375 -14.29 0.20 21.44
C SER A 375 -13.44 1.39 20.97
N TYR A 376 -13.32 1.63 19.67
CA TYR A 376 -12.58 2.77 19.12
C TYR A 376 -13.51 3.95 18.79
N PRO A 377 -13.00 5.19 18.82
CA PRO A 377 -13.76 6.38 18.44
C PRO A 377 -14.30 6.27 17.00
N LYS A 378 -15.54 6.71 16.83
CA LYS A 378 -16.17 6.70 15.51
C LYS A 378 -16.01 8.03 14.82
N TYR A 379 -15.51 7.98 13.59
CA TYR A 379 -15.45 9.09 12.64
C TYR A 379 -16.27 8.77 11.40
N HIS A 380 -16.83 9.82 10.76
CA HIS A 380 -17.62 9.68 9.55
C HIS A 380 -16.85 10.28 8.38
N GLN A 381 -16.56 9.48 7.36
CA GLN A 381 -15.84 9.90 6.17
C GLN A 381 -16.73 9.96 4.94
N ILE A 382 -16.49 10.95 4.09
CA ILE A 382 -17.05 11.05 2.74
C ILE A 382 -15.86 11.16 1.78
N LYS A 383 -15.89 10.34 0.72
CA LYS A 383 -14.87 10.30 -0.33
C LYS A 383 -15.53 10.57 -1.67
N ASP A 384 -15.18 11.70 -2.27
CA ASP A 384 -15.69 12.14 -3.56
C ASP A 384 -14.57 12.38 -4.57
N ALA A 385 -14.95 12.53 -5.83
CA ALA A 385 -14.03 12.91 -6.88
C ALA A 385 -14.71 13.80 -7.90
N LYS A 386 -13.97 14.77 -8.44
CA LYS A 386 -14.44 15.65 -9.51
C LYS A 386 -13.49 15.58 -10.70
N ALA A 387 -14.02 15.27 -11.88
CA ALA A 387 -13.26 15.33 -13.12
C ALA A 387 -12.81 16.75 -13.40
N LEU A 388 -11.60 16.90 -13.95
CA LEU A 388 -11.08 18.20 -14.36
C LEU A 388 -11.50 18.51 -15.80
N PRO A 389 -11.82 19.76 -16.12
CA PRO A 389 -11.95 20.21 -17.50
C PRO A 389 -10.69 19.92 -18.30
N GLU A 390 -10.86 19.64 -19.59
CA GLU A 390 -9.76 19.38 -20.50
C GLU A 390 -8.74 20.54 -20.52
N GLY A 391 -7.46 20.20 -20.45
CA GLY A 391 -6.36 21.18 -20.40
C GLY A 391 -6.13 21.86 -19.05
N MET A 392 -6.97 21.64 -18.04
CA MET A 392 -6.81 22.23 -16.72
C MET A 392 -5.81 21.45 -15.87
N LYS A 393 -4.76 22.15 -15.40
CA LYS A 393 -3.73 21.53 -14.54
C LYS A 393 -4.20 21.47 -13.08
N PRO A 394 -4.21 20.29 -12.43
CA PRO A 394 -4.64 20.15 -11.03
C PRO A 394 -3.93 21.10 -10.07
N GLN A 395 -2.63 21.32 -10.25
CA GLN A 395 -1.85 22.20 -9.38
C GLN A 395 -2.37 23.65 -9.38
N ARG A 396 -2.78 24.20 -10.53
CA ARG A 396 -3.32 25.55 -10.62
C ARG A 396 -4.60 25.72 -9.80
N ILE A 397 -5.46 24.67 -9.80
CA ILE A 397 -6.69 24.66 -9.00
C ILE A 397 -6.36 24.62 -7.51
N LEU A 398 -5.42 23.76 -7.11
CA LEU A 398 -4.99 23.68 -5.71
C LEU A 398 -4.36 24.99 -5.22
N ASP A 399 -3.59 25.67 -6.06
CA ASP A 399 -2.98 26.96 -5.72
C ASP A 399 -4.02 28.08 -5.56
N ARG A 400 -5.12 28.04 -6.33
CA ARG A 400 -6.26 28.94 -6.17
C ARG A 400 -7.09 28.61 -4.93
N LEU A 401 -7.36 27.31 -4.71
CA LEU A 401 -8.08 26.86 -3.52
C LEU A 401 -7.38 27.33 -2.23
N LYS A 402 -6.05 27.26 -2.18
CA LYS A 402 -5.27 27.72 -1.03
C LYS A 402 -5.51 29.20 -0.68
N LYS A 403 -5.75 30.06 -1.66
CA LYS A 403 -5.98 31.50 -1.46
C LYS A 403 -7.37 31.80 -0.88
N ASN A 404 -8.29 30.84 -1.00
CA ASN A 404 -9.69 31.00 -0.66
C ASN A 404 -10.14 30.09 0.52
N ILE A 405 -9.18 29.65 1.37
CA ILE A 405 -9.49 28.89 2.59
C ILE A 405 -10.09 29.84 3.63
N PRO A 406 -11.21 29.45 4.30
CA PRO A 406 -11.76 30.22 5.42
C PRO A 406 -10.73 30.40 6.55
N GLU A 407 -10.73 31.54 7.24
CA GLU A 407 -9.74 31.88 8.28
C GLU A 407 -9.97 31.18 9.63
N ASP A 408 -11.09 30.48 9.83
CA ASP A 408 -11.50 29.86 11.08
C ASP A 408 -11.04 28.40 11.26
N TYR A 409 -9.97 27.99 10.57
CA TYR A 409 -9.43 26.63 10.68
C TYR A 409 -8.46 26.48 11.89
N ALA A 410 -8.36 25.25 12.40
CA ALA A 410 -7.43 24.88 13.46
C ALA A 410 -6.03 24.51 12.93
N GLY A 411 -5.94 24.03 11.69
CA GLY A 411 -4.69 23.64 11.06
C GLY A 411 -4.80 23.58 9.54
N PHE A 412 -3.66 23.76 8.87
CA PHE A 412 -3.55 23.73 7.41
C PHE A 412 -2.26 23.06 6.98
N THR A 413 -2.34 22.28 5.92
CA THR A 413 -1.16 21.74 5.22
C THR A 413 -1.39 21.57 3.73
N ASP A 414 -0.36 21.86 2.95
CA ASP A 414 -0.34 21.70 1.48
C ASP A 414 0.63 20.61 1.02
N MET A 415 0.92 19.68 1.90
CA MET A 415 1.89 18.61 1.68
C MET A 415 1.58 17.77 0.41
N ASP A 416 0.34 17.28 0.25
CA ASP A 416 -0.11 16.54 -0.96
C ASP A 416 -1.57 16.93 -1.28
N GLY A 417 -1.77 18.17 -1.71
CA GLY A 417 -3.07 18.78 -1.89
C GLY A 417 -3.31 19.91 -0.89
N VAL A 418 -4.54 20.13 -0.53
CA VAL A 418 -4.98 21.16 0.44
C VAL A 418 -5.78 20.47 1.53
N ARG A 419 -5.17 20.27 2.70
CA ARG A 419 -5.87 19.77 3.89
C ARG A 419 -6.12 20.90 4.87
N VAL A 420 -7.36 21.01 5.32
CA VAL A 420 -7.81 21.98 6.32
C VAL A 420 -8.40 21.23 7.49
N ASP A 421 -7.82 21.39 8.67
CA ASP A 421 -8.26 20.76 9.91
C ASP A 421 -9.10 21.73 10.75
N TYR A 422 -10.20 21.24 11.31
CA TYR A 422 -11.07 21.90 12.29
C TYR A 422 -11.06 21.10 13.60
N PRO A 423 -11.54 21.63 14.73
CA PRO A 423 -11.56 20.90 16.01
C PRO A 423 -12.38 19.60 15.98
N ASP A 424 -13.34 19.50 15.06
CA ASP A 424 -14.33 18.42 14.97
C ASP A 424 -14.30 17.66 13.63
N GLY A 425 -13.28 17.92 12.77
CA GLY A 425 -13.13 17.24 11.49
C GLY A 425 -12.07 17.88 10.59
N TRP A 426 -12.03 17.44 9.34
CA TRP A 426 -11.13 17.99 8.32
C TRP A 426 -11.66 17.70 6.92
N PHE A 427 -11.16 18.46 5.94
CA PHE A 427 -11.25 18.07 4.53
C PHE A 427 -9.89 18.12 3.85
N LEU A 428 -9.73 17.31 2.78
CA LEU A 428 -8.56 17.26 1.92
C LEU A 428 -9.01 17.29 0.46
N VAL A 429 -8.45 18.19 -0.32
CA VAL A 429 -8.60 18.24 -1.78
C VAL A 429 -7.24 17.98 -2.41
N ARG A 430 -7.10 16.90 -3.19
CA ARG A 430 -5.83 16.51 -3.79
C ARG A 430 -5.98 16.02 -5.23
N ALA A 431 -4.94 16.24 -6.03
CA ALA A 431 -4.88 15.68 -7.39
C ALA A 431 -4.81 14.14 -7.34
N SER A 432 -5.52 13.47 -8.25
CA SER A 432 -5.28 12.05 -8.49
C SER A 432 -3.90 11.87 -9.13
N GLY A 433 -3.17 10.83 -8.70
CA GLY A 433 -1.87 10.49 -9.29
C GLY A 433 -1.99 9.70 -10.61
N THR A 434 -3.18 9.20 -10.95
CA THR A 434 -3.40 8.24 -12.04
C THR A 434 -4.47 8.66 -13.05
N GLU A 435 -5.29 9.66 -12.70
CA GLU A 435 -6.46 10.06 -13.51
C GLU A 435 -6.59 11.59 -13.52
N PRO A 436 -7.16 12.20 -14.58
CA PRO A 436 -7.38 13.65 -14.67
C PRO A 436 -8.55 14.11 -13.81
N LYS A 437 -8.45 13.88 -12.49
CA LYS A 437 -9.46 14.25 -11.50
C LYS A 437 -8.85 14.73 -10.19
N VAL A 438 -9.62 15.46 -9.43
CA VAL A 438 -9.33 15.83 -8.04
C VAL A 438 -10.15 14.95 -7.12
N ARG A 439 -9.51 14.38 -6.09
CA ARG A 439 -10.16 13.62 -5.03
C ARG A 439 -10.43 14.53 -3.84
N ILE A 440 -11.57 14.33 -3.21
CA ILE A 440 -12.03 15.07 -2.05
C ILE A 440 -12.28 14.06 -0.93
N PHE A 441 -11.67 14.30 0.20
CA PHE A 441 -11.88 13.53 1.42
C PHE A 441 -12.39 14.49 2.48
N SER A 442 -13.38 14.11 3.23
CA SER A 442 -13.85 14.86 4.39
C SER A 442 -14.17 13.90 5.52
N GLU A 443 -13.91 14.34 6.75
CA GLU A 443 -14.17 13.59 7.96
C GLU A 443 -14.73 14.49 9.04
N GLY A 444 -15.70 14.00 9.78
CA GLY A 444 -16.28 14.68 10.95
C GLY A 444 -16.57 13.71 12.09
N LYS A 445 -16.62 14.22 13.32
CA LYS A 445 -17.09 13.47 14.50
C LYS A 445 -18.57 13.06 14.37
N THR A 446 -19.32 13.73 13.51
CA THR A 446 -20.71 13.39 13.16
C THR A 446 -20.88 13.33 11.64
N GLU A 447 -21.86 12.57 11.18
CA GLU A 447 -22.16 12.48 9.75
C GLU A 447 -22.53 13.85 9.15
N ASN A 448 -23.30 14.67 9.88
CA ASN A 448 -23.66 16.03 9.44
C ASN A 448 -22.42 16.90 9.26
N ARG A 449 -21.45 16.82 10.18
CA ARG A 449 -20.20 17.56 10.06
C ARG A 449 -19.35 17.10 8.89
N ALA A 450 -19.26 15.80 8.66
CA ALA A 450 -18.58 15.27 7.48
C ALA A 450 -19.22 15.78 6.17
N ARG A 451 -20.57 15.83 6.08
CA ARG A 451 -21.30 16.38 4.93
C ARG A 451 -21.06 17.88 4.75
N GLU A 452 -21.05 18.64 5.83
CA GLU A 452 -20.76 20.07 5.80
C GLU A 452 -19.35 20.35 5.27
N LEU A 453 -18.34 19.67 5.83
CA LEU A 453 -16.94 19.79 5.40
C LEU A 453 -16.73 19.36 3.94
N ASN A 454 -17.43 18.31 3.50
CA ASN A 454 -17.42 17.89 2.09
C ASN A 454 -17.99 18.99 1.18
N ARG A 455 -19.14 19.59 1.55
CA ARG A 455 -19.74 20.69 0.81
C ARG A 455 -18.79 21.90 0.74
N MET A 456 -18.16 22.30 1.86
CA MET A 456 -17.19 23.39 1.88
C MET A 456 -16.03 23.14 0.91
N ALA A 457 -15.49 21.92 0.90
CA ALA A 457 -14.41 21.51 -0.01
C ALA A 457 -14.87 21.56 -1.48
N MET A 458 -16.08 21.08 -1.79
CA MET A 458 -16.65 21.09 -3.14
C MET A 458 -16.89 22.51 -3.65
N GLU A 459 -17.51 23.38 -2.84
CA GLU A 459 -17.76 24.79 -3.19
C GLU A 459 -16.45 25.57 -3.40
N GLY A 460 -15.44 25.31 -2.53
CA GLY A 460 -14.10 25.90 -2.69
C GLY A 460 -13.43 25.45 -3.99
N LEU A 461 -13.54 24.15 -4.31
CA LEU A 461 -13.01 23.58 -5.55
C LEU A 461 -13.71 24.18 -6.78
N GLU A 462 -15.03 24.32 -6.76
CA GLU A 462 -15.80 24.91 -7.86
C GLU A 462 -15.42 26.36 -8.12
N ARG A 463 -15.31 27.18 -7.08
CA ARG A 463 -14.80 28.55 -7.22
C ARG A 463 -13.39 28.58 -7.84
N ALA A 464 -12.48 27.73 -7.35
CA ALA A 464 -11.12 27.66 -7.87
C ALA A 464 -11.04 27.18 -9.35
N MET A 465 -12.06 26.47 -9.84
CA MET A 465 -12.15 26.04 -11.25
C MET A 465 -12.72 27.15 -12.14
N MET A 466 -13.55 28.05 -11.63
CA MET A 466 -14.16 29.15 -12.40
C MET A 466 -13.21 30.35 -12.60
N GLU A 467 -12.26 30.55 -11.70
CA GLU A 467 -11.18 31.56 -11.82
C GLU A 467 -10.12 31.17 -12.87
#